data_394a99d21c6051ae35ee7e5ffe38436f
#
_entry.id   394a99d21c6051ae35ee7e5ffe38436f
#
_cell.length_a   1.000
_cell.length_b   1.000
_cell.length_c   1.000
_cell.angle_alpha   90.00
_cell.angle_beta   90.00
_cell.angle_gamma   90.00
#
_symmetry.space_group_name_H-M   'P 1'
#
loop_
_entity.id
_entity.type
_entity.pdbx_description
1 polymer ?
#
loop_
_entity_poly.entity_id
_entity_poly.type
_entity_poly.pdbx_seq_one_letter_code
_entity_poly.pdbx_strand_id
1 'polypeptide(L)'
;MTTTTHALGDLERKVGAGETLSAAELARVLACPDLVSVGVLGEMARRRATGDTITFGRVAVSESESSAVEPGDAGEVRLLGTPSSLEAARARVRAAVAFAAGVPVTGFSLADLVDLCGHDHLALAGASASLRADGLEAVAEIPVDRFESAEAAIEALRAVVHGGLAAPRFTVDRATLADRLALMARVADVQAALGNGRAFAPLPRLDPVDAPSTGYDDVKTIALARLTCPASLVIQVDWPLYGPKRAQVAQHRDEGLLHR
;
A
#
# COMPACT_ATOMS: atom_id res chain seq x y z
N MET A 1 22.26 37.98 -1.69
CA MET A 1 21.19 37.00 -1.82
C MET A 1 21.84 35.66 -2.23
N THR A 2 22.10 34.78 -1.27
CA THR A 2 22.68 33.47 -1.53
C THR A 2 21.58 32.58 -2.09
N THR A 3 21.64 32.28 -3.37
CA THR A 3 20.74 31.31 -4.01
C THR A 3 21.03 29.97 -3.35
N THR A 4 20.16 29.51 -2.46
CA THR A 4 20.21 28.14 -1.94
C THR A 4 19.96 27.22 -3.14
N THR A 5 21.02 26.67 -3.71
CA THR A 5 20.89 25.68 -4.76
C THR A 5 20.30 24.43 -4.12
N HIS A 6 19.03 24.15 -4.36
CA HIS A 6 18.40 22.93 -3.91
C HIS A 6 19.19 21.73 -4.45
N ALA A 7 19.51 20.79 -3.58
CA ALA A 7 20.35 19.61 -3.91
C ALA A 7 19.81 18.79 -5.10
N LEU A 8 18.50 18.94 -5.40
CA LEU A 8 17.77 18.22 -6.44
C LEU A 8 17.07 19.14 -7.45
N GLY A 9 17.52 20.39 -7.60
CA GLY A 9 16.84 21.40 -8.46
C GLY A 9 16.77 21.06 -9.95
N ASP A 10 17.68 20.21 -10.44
CA ASP A 10 17.58 19.66 -11.79
C ASP A 10 16.43 18.65 -11.93
N LEU A 11 16.16 17.86 -10.88
CA LEU A 11 15.07 16.89 -10.84
C LEU A 11 13.71 17.58 -10.64
N GLU A 12 13.66 18.70 -9.90
CA GLU A 12 12.43 19.48 -9.76
C GLU A 12 11.88 19.95 -11.11
N ARG A 13 12.76 20.37 -12.02
CA ARG A 13 12.34 20.77 -13.39
C ARG A 13 11.77 19.60 -14.16
N LYS A 14 12.38 18.40 -14.08
CA LYS A 14 11.89 17.18 -14.73
C LYS A 14 10.54 16.75 -14.17
N VAL A 15 10.41 16.65 -12.86
CA VAL A 15 9.16 16.29 -12.19
C VAL A 15 8.06 17.32 -12.51
N GLY A 16 8.39 18.62 -12.50
CA GLY A 16 7.48 19.68 -12.91
C GLY A 16 7.00 19.57 -14.36
N ALA A 17 7.88 19.15 -15.27
CA ALA A 17 7.52 18.85 -16.66
C ALA A 17 6.75 17.53 -16.84
N GLY A 18 6.70 16.68 -15.82
CA GLY A 18 6.07 15.35 -15.87
C GLY A 18 6.93 14.28 -16.51
N GLU A 19 8.22 14.51 -16.56
CA GLU A 19 9.16 13.52 -17.04
C GLU A 19 9.41 12.44 -15.98
N THR A 20 9.54 11.21 -16.43
CA THR A 20 9.89 10.08 -15.55
C THR A 20 11.37 10.18 -15.17
N LEU A 21 11.66 9.96 -13.88
CA LEU A 21 13.03 9.89 -13.41
C LEU A 21 13.65 8.53 -13.75
N SER A 22 14.91 8.54 -14.19
CA SER A 22 15.70 7.33 -14.41
C SER A 22 16.06 6.65 -13.08
N ALA A 23 16.47 5.38 -13.12
CA ALA A 23 16.93 4.65 -11.94
C ALA A 23 18.09 5.37 -11.22
N ALA A 24 19.03 5.97 -11.97
CA ALA A 24 20.13 6.74 -11.40
C ALA A 24 19.65 8.01 -10.69
N GLU A 25 18.65 8.69 -11.23
CA GLU A 25 18.05 9.87 -10.61
C GLU A 25 17.26 9.52 -9.35
N LEU A 26 16.50 8.42 -9.37
CA LEU A 26 15.80 7.91 -8.20
C LEU A 26 16.79 7.49 -7.09
N ALA A 27 17.93 6.88 -7.46
CA ALA A 27 19.01 6.58 -6.53
C ALA A 27 19.62 7.86 -5.90
N ARG A 28 19.74 8.95 -6.67
CA ARG A 28 20.15 10.27 -6.13
C ARG A 28 19.14 10.81 -5.12
N VAL A 29 17.83 10.68 -5.39
CA VAL A 29 16.78 11.07 -4.44
C VAL A 29 16.87 10.24 -3.16
N LEU A 30 17.05 8.93 -3.29
CA LEU A 30 17.23 8.00 -2.16
C LEU A 30 18.44 8.39 -1.30
N ALA A 31 19.57 8.71 -1.92
CA ALA A 31 20.81 9.08 -1.25
C ALA A 31 20.81 10.51 -0.68
N CYS A 32 19.89 11.39 -1.12
CA CYS A 32 19.87 12.78 -0.72
C CYS A 32 19.61 12.92 0.79
N PRO A 33 20.48 13.61 1.57
CA PRO A 33 20.27 13.83 3.00
C PRO A 33 19.25 14.95 3.29
N ASP A 34 18.96 15.81 2.31
CA ASP A 34 18.01 16.91 2.47
C ASP A 34 16.57 16.38 2.27
N LEU A 35 15.92 16.11 3.40
CA LEU A 35 14.55 15.61 3.42
C LEU A 35 13.55 16.61 2.86
N VAL A 36 13.83 17.90 2.96
CA VAL A 36 12.95 18.97 2.43
C VAL A 36 12.92 18.91 0.91
N SER A 37 14.09 18.87 0.26
CA SER A 37 14.17 18.71 -1.20
C SER A 37 13.50 17.41 -1.69
N VAL A 38 13.67 16.30 -0.97
CA VAL A 38 12.98 15.04 -1.29
C VAL A 38 11.47 15.18 -1.15
N GLY A 39 11.00 15.81 -0.07
CA GLY A 39 9.58 16.07 0.18
C GLY A 39 8.95 16.94 -0.91
N VAL A 40 9.65 17.99 -1.35
CA VAL A 40 9.20 18.87 -2.45
C VAL A 40 9.00 18.08 -3.74
N LEU A 41 9.95 17.24 -4.13
CA LEU A 41 9.79 16.38 -5.31
C LEU A 41 8.58 15.45 -5.21
N GLY A 42 8.40 14.80 -4.06
CA GLY A 42 7.24 13.92 -3.83
C GLY A 42 5.91 14.67 -3.88
N GLU A 43 5.87 15.90 -3.35
CA GLU A 43 4.68 16.76 -3.38
C GLU A 43 4.36 17.24 -4.79
N MET A 44 5.37 17.63 -5.57
CA MET A 44 5.18 17.99 -6.98
C MET A 44 4.58 16.82 -7.77
N ALA A 45 5.09 15.59 -7.58
CA ALA A 45 4.55 14.41 -8.23
C ALA A 45 3.09 14.16 -7.81
N ARG A 46 2.76 14.28 -6.52
CA ARG A 46 1.41 14.14 -6.00
C ARG A 46 0.45 15.16 -6.63
N ARG A 47 0.81 16.44 -6.61
CA ARG A 47 -0.02 17.52 -7.18
C ARG A 47 -0.29 17.33 -8.67
N ARG A 48 0.68 16.80 -9.39
CA ARG A 48 0.45 16.44 -10.81
C ARG A 48 -0.57 15.33 -10.98
N ALA A 49 -0.55 14.32 -10.10
CA ALA A 49 -1.45 13.18 -10.21
C ALA A 49 -2.87 13.48 -9.72
N THR A 50 -3.03 14.23 -8.64
CA THR A 50 -4.32 14.42 -7.95
C THR A 50 -4.72 15.87 -7.70
N GLY A 51 -3.95 16.84 -8.18
CA GLY A 51 -4.15 18.25 -7.88
C GLY A 51 -4.01 18.52 -6.37
N ASP A 52 -4.87 19.37 -5.83
CA ASP A 52 -4.91 19.68 -4.39
C ASP A 52 -5.84 18.75 -3.60
N THR A 53 -6.42 17.74 -4.27
CA THR A 53 -7.34 16.80 -3.63
C THR A 53 -6.60 15.76 -2.80
N ILE A 54 -6.99 15.63 -1.55
CA ILE A 54 -6.59 14.53 -0.65
C ILE A 54 -7.87 13.83 -0.21
N THR A 55 -7.94 12.52 -0.43
CA THR A 55 -9.05 11.70 0.03
C THR A 55 -8.64 10.88 1.23
N PHE A 56 -9.58 10.59 2.11
CA PHE A 56 -9.37 9.64 3.21
C PHE A 56 -10.53 8.65 3.25
N GLY A 57 -10.24 7.44 3.72
CA GLY A 57 -11.22 6.40 3.98
C GLY A 57 -11.09 5.92 5.41
N ARG A 58 -12.21 5.61 6.05
CA ARG A 58 -12.23 4.94 7.33
C ARG A 58 -12.35 3.44 7.11
N VAL A 59 -11.55 2.68 7.86
CA VAL A 59 -11.51 1.21 7.80
C VAL A 59 -11.73 0.69 9.20
N ALA A 60 -12.73 -0.16 9.36
CA ALA A 60 -12.93 -0.93 10.58
C ALA A 60 -12.07 -2.20 10.50
N VAL A 61 -11.10 -2.36 11.41
CA VAL A 61 -10.12 -3.46 11.36
C VAL A 61 -10.48 -4.54 12.38
N SER A 62 -10.50 -5.79 11.94
CA SER A 62 -10.62 -6.98 12.80
C SER A 62 -9.33 -7.79 12.73
N GLU A 63 -8.59 -7.86 13.84
CA GLU A 63 -7.30 -8.56 13.93
C GLU A 63 -7.39 -9.98 14.46
N SER A 64 -8.51 -10.35 15.11
CA SER A 64 -8.67 -11.65 15.75
C SER A 64 -9.98 -12.35 15.41
N GLU A 65 -10.02 -13.66 15.63
CA GLU A 65 -11.21 -14.49 15.36
C GLU A 65 -12.40 -14.13 16.27
N SER A 66 -12.15 -13.49 17.40
CA SER A 66 -13.16 -13.17 18.41
C SER A 66 -13.68 -11.73 18.38
N SER A 67 -13.11 -10.86 17.54
CA SER A 67 -13.55 -9.46 17.49
C SER A 67 -14.65 -9.25 16.46
N ALA A 68 -15.89 -9.18 16.92
CA ALA A 68 -16.96 -8.55 16.16
C ALA A 68 -16.61 -7.07 15.98
N VAL A 69 -16.47 -6.62 14.74
CA VAL A 69 -16.17 -5.22 14.42
C VAL A 69 -17.44 -4.58 13.89
N GLU A 70 -18.00 -3.64 14.67
CA GLU A 70 -19.05 -2.78 14.15
C GLU A 70 -18.44 -1.78 13.16
N PRO A 71 -18.94 -1.72 11.93
CA PRO A 71 -18.35 -0.84 10.90
C PRO A 71 -18.51 0.65 11.23
N GLY A 72 -19.53 1.03 12.01
CA GLY A 72 -19.83 2.44 12.28
C GLY A 72 -19.97 3.22 10.97
N ASP A 73 -19.16 4.26 10.80
CA ASP A 73 -19.07 5.08 9.58
C ASP A 73 -17.86 4.70 8.68
N ALA A 74 -17.30 3.49 8.85
CA ALA A 74 -16.26 2.97 7.97
C ALA A 74 -16.81 2.63 6.58
N GLY A 75 -16.00 2.88 5.56
CA GLY A 75 -16.30 2.48 4.18
C GLY A 75 -15.76 1.10 3.82
N GLU A 76 -15.09 0.42 4.75
CA GLU A 76 -14.51 -0.91 4.58
C GLU A 76 -14.40 -1.61 5.93
N VAL A 77 -14.71 -2.90 5.97
CA VAL A 77 -14.36 -3.80 7.07
C VAL A 77 -13.19 -4.66 6.61
N ARG A 78 -12.06 -4.59 7.32
CA ARG A 78 -10.84 -5.29 6.93
C ARG A 78 -10.44 -6.35 7.94
N LEU A 79 -10.34 -7.61 7.48
CA LEU A 79 -9.86 -8.74 8.26
C LEU A 79 -8.35 -8.86 8.12
N LEU A 80 -7.61 -8.67 9.20
CA LEU A 80 -6.16 -8.85 9.24
C LEU A 80 -5.77 -10.15 9.95
N GLY A 81 -4.49 -10.49 9.85
CA GLY A 81 -3.90 -11.69 10.43
C GLY A 81 -4.03 -12.92 9.54
N THR A 82 -3.15 -13.88 9.80
CA THR A 82 -3.03 -15.12 9.02
C THR A 82 -4.07 -16.15 9.52
N PRO A 83 -4.99 -16.61 8.66
CA PRO A 83 -5.95 -17.63 9.07
C PRO A 83 -5.26 -18.99 9.26
N SER A 84 -5.70 -19.75 10.27
CA SER A 84 -5.13 -21.05 10.58
C SER A 84 -5.56 -22.17 9.59
N SER A 85 -6.65 -21.95 8.88
CA SER A 85 -7.19 -22.84 7.84
C SER A 85 -8.16 -22.10 6.93
N LEU A 86 -8.49 -22.67 5.78
CA LEU A 86 -9.52 -22.14 4.88
C LEU A 86 -10.89 -22.06 5.58
N GLU A 87 -11.24 -23.06 6.38
CA GLU A 87 -12.52 -23.04 7.11
C GLU A 87 -12.55 -21.92 8.17
N ALA A 88 -11.44 -21.69 8.90
CA ALA A 88 -11.31 -20.57 9.81
C ALA A 88 -11.42 -19.22 9.07
N ALA A 89 -10.78 -19.07 7.91
CA ALA A 89 -10.90 -17.89 7.07
C ALA A 89 -12.36 -17.63 6.64
N ARG A 90 -13.03 -18.67 6.15
CA ARG A 90 -14.44 -18.64 5.75
C ARG A 90 -15.37 -18.26 6.90
N ALA A 91 -15.15 -18.84 8.08
CA ALA A 91 -15.93 -18.51 9.27
C ALA A 91 -15.79 -17.05 9.67
N ARG A 92 -14.56 -16.49 9.62
CA ARG A 92 -14.30 -15.07 9.87
C ARG A 92 -15.00 -14.17 8.85
N VAL A 93 -14.95 -14.52 7.55
CA VAL A 93 -15.63 -13.76 6.51
C VAL A 93 -17.14 -13.73 6.74
N ARG A 94 -17.78 -14.88 6.97
CA ARG A 94 -19.22 -14.96 7.24
C ARG A 94 -19.61 -14.14 8.48
N ALA A 95 -18.81 -14.20 9.54
CA ALA A 95 -19.04 -13.40 10.73
C ALA A 95 -18.95 -11.90 10.44
N ALA A 96 -17.90 -11.46 9.73
CA ALA A 96 -17.72 -10.05 9.38
C ALA A 96 -18.85 -9.53 8.48
N VAL A 97 -19.24 -10.28 7.46
CA VAL A 97 -20.34 -9.93 6.55
C VAL A 97 -21.68 -9.77 7.29
N ALA A 98 -21.94 -10.61 8.29
CA ALA A 98 -23.15 -10.52 9.10
C ALA A 98 -23.25 -9.19 9.89
N PHE A 99 -22.12 -8.60 10.28
CA PHE A 99 -22.07 -7.32 11.00
C PHE A 99 -21.77 -6.11 10.11
N ALA A 100 -21.29 -6.33 8.88
CA ALA A 100 -20.84 -5.26 7.99
C ALA A 100 -21.93 -4.30 7.50
N ALA A 101 -23.22 -4.65 7.68
CA ALA A 101 -24.36 -3.81 7.30
C ALA A 101 -24.30 -3.30 5.83
N GLY A 102 -23.74 -4.09 4.92
CA GLY A 102 -23.57 -3.73 3.51
C GLY A 102 -22.26 -2.99 3.18
N VAL A 103 -21.40 -2.75 4.17
CA VAL A 103 -20.05 -2.24 3.94
C VAL A 103 -19.18 -3.35 3.35
N PRO A 104 -18.35 -3.07 2.32
CA PRO A 104 -17.44 -4.03 1.73
C PRO A 104 -16.54 -4.71 2.75
N VAL A 105 -16.44 -6.04 2.69
CA VAL A 105 -15.53 -6.83 3.53
C VAL A 105 -14.32 -7.23 2.70
N THR A 106 -13.13 -6.82 3.14
CA THR A 106 -11.84 -7.26 2.60
C THR A 106 -11.12 -8.11 3.63
N GLY A 107 -10.21 -8.96 3.20
CA GLY A 107 -9.55 -9.80 4.21
C GLY A 107 -8.32 -10.51 3.70
N PHE A 108 -7.44 -10.72 4.66
CA PHE A 108 -6.20 -11.46 4.55
C PHE A 108 -5.22 -10.87 3.55
N SER A 109 -3.94 -11.14 3.75
CA SER A 109 -2.94 -10.80 2.76
C SER A 109 -2.90 -11.86 1.65
N LEU A 110 -2.56 -11.44 0.42
CA LEU A 110 -2.36 -12.39 -0.69
C LEU A 110 -1.30 -13.43 -0.33
N ALA A 111 -0.22 -13.03 0.32
CA ALA A 111 0.85 -13.94 0.70
C ALA A 111 0.37 -14.98 1.72
N ASP A 112 -0.46 -14.59 2.71
CA ASP A 112 -1.01 -15.55 3.68
C ASP A 112 -1.95 -16.57 3.02
N LEU A 113 -2.73 -16.13 2.02
CA LEU A 113 -3.58 -17.07 1.25
C LEU A 113 -2.76 -18.02 0.37
N VAL A 114 -1.64 -17.54 -0.21
CA VAL A 114 -0.70 -18.39 -0.95
C VAL A 114 -0.10 -19.44 -0.04
N ASP A 115 0.40 -19.05 1.13
CA ASP A 115 0.96 -19.96 2.13
C ASP A 115 -0.08 -20.98 2.61
N LEU A 116 -1.32 -20.54 2.87
CA LEU A 116 -2.43 -21.39 3.27
C LEU A 116 -2.77 -22.46 2.22
N CYS A 117 -2.60 -22.13 0.94
CA CYS A 117 -2.85 -23.04 -0.18
C CYS A 117 -1.61 -23.84 -0.61
N GLY A 118 -0.50 -23.78 0.15
CA GLY A 118 0.74 -24.50 -0.14
C GLY A 118 1.38 -24.11 -1.48
N HIS A 119 1.24 -22.83 -1.88
CA HIS A 119 1.72 -22.28 -3.15
C HIS A 119 1.08 -22.91 -4.40
N ASP A 120 -0.04 -23.61 -4.26
CA ASP A 120 -0.81 -24.17 -5.38
C ASP A 120 -1.82 -23.11 -5.88
N HIS A 121 -1.62 -22.62 -7.09
CA HIS A 121 -2.47 -21.59 -7.68
C HIS A 121 -3.89 -22.07 -8.01
N LEU A 122 -4.08 -23.37 -8.26
CA LEU A 122 -5.42 -23.93 -8.47
C LEU A 122 -6.18 -24.00 -7.14
N ALA A 123 -5.51 -24.44 -6.07
CA ALA A 123 -6.05 -24.43 -4.72
C ALA A 123 -6.37 -22.98 -4.27
N LEU A 124 -5.49 -22.02 -4.57
CA LEU A 124 -5.69 -20.60 -4.28
C LEU A 124 -6.92 -20.04 -5.00
N ALA A 125 -7.12 -20.37 -6.28
CA ALA A 125 -8.31 -19.95 -7.02
C ALA A 125 -9.60 -20.55 -6.41
N GLY A 126 -9.59 -21.82 -6.03
CA GLY A 126 -10.71 -22.49 -5.35
C GLY A 126 -11.01 -21.89 -3.96
N ALA A 127 -9.98 -21.60 -3.19
CA ALA A 127 -10.11 -20.94 -1.88
C ALA A 127 -10.70 -19.51 -2.05
N SER A 128 -10.21 -18.77 -3.03
CA SER A 128 -10.71 -17.42 -3.35
C SER A 128 -12.19 -17.45 -3.76
N ALA A 129 -12.60 -18.42 -4.58
CA ALA A 129 -14.00 -18.59 -4.97
C ALA A 129 -14.88 -18.93 -3.75
N SER A 130 -14.39 -19.75 -2.82
CA SER A 130 -15.11 -20.07 -1.59
C SER A 130 -15.27 -18.86 -0.67
N LEU A 131 -14.21 -18.05 -0.50
CA LEU A 131 -14.24 -16.81 0.28
C LEU A 131 -15.16 -15.77 -0.37
N ARG A 132 -15.16 -15.68 -1.72
CA ARG A 132 -16.08 -14.81 -2.47
C ARG A 132 -17.53 -15.21 -2.26
N ALA A 133 -17.81 -16.50 -2.27
CA ALA A 133 -19.16 -17.03 -2.02
C ALA A 133 -19.65 -16.73 -0.59
N ASP A 134 -18.75 -16.66 0.38
CA ASP A 134 -19.05 -16.25 1.76
C ASP A 134 -19.16 -14.72 1.94
N GLY A 135 -18.91 -13.92 0.89
CA GLY A 135 -19.11 -12.48 0.86
C GLY A 135 -17.84 -11.63 0.95
N LEU A 136 -16.64 -12.24 0.89
CA LEU A 136 -15.39 -11.46 0.77
C LEU A 136 -15.34 -10.78 -0.60
N GLU A 137 -15.01 -9.49 -0.65
CA GLU A 137 -14.94 -8.74 -1.91
C GLU A 137 -13.54 -8.65 -2.49
N ALA A 138 -12.54 -8.52 -1.63
CA ALA A 138 -11.15 -8.36 -2.04
C ALA A 138 -10.19 -8.94 -0.99
N VAL A 139 -8.97 -9.27 -1.45
CA VAL A 139 -7.85 -9.43 -0.51
C VAL A 139 -7.49 -8.07 0.09
N ALA A 140 -7.10 -8.05 1.37
CA ALA A 140 -6.81 -6.82 2.10
C ALA A 140 -5.56 -6.12 1.55
N GLU A 141 -4.57 -6.91 1.12
CA GLU A 141 -3.29 -6.39 0.67
C GLU A 141 -2.47 -7.39 -0.16
N ILE A 142 -1.58 -6.82 -0.96
CA ILE A 142 -0.59 -7.53 -1.78
C ILE A 142 0.80 -7.09 -1.30
N PRO A 143 1.40 -7.77 -0.31
CA PRO A 143 2.72 -7.42 0.20
C PRO A 143 3.79 -7.88 -0.78
N VAL A 144 4.22 -6.99 -1.69
CA VAL A 144 5.14 -7.34 -2.79
C VAL A 144 6.52 -7.77 -2.31
N ASP A 145 6.92 -7.41 -1.12
CA ASP A 145 8.17 -7.80 -0.46
C ASP A 145 8.13 -9.20 0.16
N ARG A 146 6.96 -9.86 0.16
CA ARG A 146 6.81 -11.27 0.55
C ARG A 146 6.85 -12.24 -0.64
N PHE A 147 6.95 -11.74 -1.86
CA PHE A 147 7.10 -12.55 -3.07
C PHE A 147 8.55 -12.50 -3.56
N GLU A 148 9.05 -13.61 -4.09
CA GLU A 148 10.41 -13.71 -4.62
C GLU A 148 10.61 -12.82 -5.86
N SER A 149 9.58 -12.71 -6.71
CA SER A 149 9.63 -11.95 -7.95
C SER A 149 8.29 -11.29 -8.30
N ALA A 150 8.29 -10.43 -9.31
CA ALA A 150 7.05 -9.86 -9.85
C ALA A 150 6.17 -10.95 -10.47
N GLU A 151 6.77 -11.92 -11.16
CA GLU A 151 6.09 -13.04 -11.80
C GLU A 151 5.32 -13.88 -10.77
N ALA A 152 5.94 -14.22 -9.64
CA ALA A 152 5.30 -14.97 -8.56
C ALA A 152 4.07 -14.21 -7.99
N ALA A 153 4.19 -12.90 -7.81
CA ALA A 153 3.06 -12.08 -7.39
C ALA A 153 1.96 -12.02 -8.45
N ILE A 154 2.33 -11.92 -9.74
CA ILE A 154 1.38 -11.88 -10.87
C ILE A 154 0.60 -13.20 -10.97
N GLU A 155 1.26 -14.34 -10.82
CA GLU A 155 0.60 -15.66 -10.88
C GLU A 155 -0.38 -15.85 -9.73
N ALA A 156 0.02 -15.50 -8.50
CA ALA A 156 -0.87 -15.52 -7.34
C ALA A 156 -2.09 -14.59 -7.51
N LEU A 157 -1.87 -13.37 -8.02
CA LEU A 157 -2.94 -12.43 -8.30
C LEU A 157 -3.91 -12.94 -9.37
N ARG A 158 -3.42 -13.56 -10.44
CA ARG A 158 -4.27 -14.18 -11.46
C ARG A 158 -5.18 -15.26 -10.86
N ALA A 159 -4.64 -16.08 -9.96
CA ALA A 159 -5.42 -17.13 -9.29
C ALA A 159 -6.54 -16.52 -8.42
N VAL A 160 -6.24 -15.48 -7.63
CA VAL A 160 -7.20 -14.79 -6.77
C VAL A 160 -8.30 -14.11 -7.60
N VAL A 161 -7.91 -13.41 -8.68
CA VAL A 161 -8.86 -12.74 -9.58
C VAL A 161 -9.72 -13.77 -10.32
N HIS A 162 -9.14 -14.91 -10.73
CA HIS A 162 -9.90 -16.03 -11.30
C HIS A 162 -10.94 -16.59 -10.33
N GLY A 163 -10.62 -16.64 -9.03
CA GLY A 163 -11.55 -16.97 -7.95
C GLY A 163 -12.59 -15.90 -7.64
N GLY A 164 -12.57 -14.75 -8.33
CA GLY A 164 -13.57 -13.69 -8.23
C GLY A 164 -13.31 -12.65 -7.13
N LEU A 165 -12.14 -12.65 -6.49
CA LEU A 165 -11.76 -11.62 -5.55
C LEU A 165 -11.03 -10.47 -6.24
N ALA A 166 -11.29 -9.23 -5.81
CA ALA A 166 -10.47 -8.09 -6.18
C ALA A 166 -9.16 -8.06 -5.36
N ALA A 167 -8.15 -7.35 -5.88
CA ALA A 167 -6.87 -7.17 -5.22
C ALA A 167 -6.38 -5.72 -5.45
N PRO A 168 -6.97 -4.74 -4.76
CA PRO A 168 -6.80 -3.33 -5.11
C PRO A 168 -5.58 -2.66 -4.47
N ARG A 169 -4.95 -3.25 -3.43
CA ARG A 169 -3.98 -2.57 -2.58
C ARG A 169 -2.64 -3.31 -2.52
N PHE A 170 -1.61 -2.68 -3.05
CA PHE A 170 -0.23 -3.12 -2.86
C PHE A 170 0.33 -2.60 -1.53
N THR A 171 1.21 -3.38 -0.90
CA THR A 171 1.94 -2.98 0.31
C THR A 171 3.40 -3.38 0.25
N VAL A 172 4.22 -2.70 1.03
CA VAL A 172 5.61 -3.07 1.39
C VAL A 172 5.76 -2.75 2.87
N ASP A 173 6.04 -3.73 3.72
CA ASP A 173 6.06 -3.58 5.18
C ASP A 173 7.36 -4.04 5.85
N ARG A 174 8.14 -4.93 5.24
CA ARG A 174 9.35 -5.55 5.82
C ARG A 174 10.65 -5.01 5.27
N ALA A 175 10.65 -4.50 4.06
CA ALA A 175 11.86 -4.09 3.36
C ALA A 175 12.55 -2.88 4.00
N THR A 176 13.88 -2.84 3.92
CA THR A 176 14.68 -1.67 4.28
C THR A 176 14.45 -0.52 3.30
N LEU A 177 14.87 0.70 3.66
CA LEU A 177 14.76 1.84 2.74
C LEU A 177 15.51 1.59 1.42
N ALA A 178 16.68 0.93 1.48
CA ALA A 178 17.49 0.64 0.30
C ALA A 178 16.77 -0.31 -0.68
N ASP A 179 16.07 -1.31 -0.16
CA ASP A 179 15.37 -2.32 -0.96
C ASP A 179 14.03 -1.79 -1.52
N ARG A 180 13.43 -0.82 -0.84
CA ARG A 180 12.09 -0.30 -1.20
C ARG A 180 12.02 0.28 -2.61
N LEU A 181 13.09 0.88 -3.13
CA LEU A 181 13.10 1.41 -4.49
C LEU A 181 12.93 0.29 -5.54
N ALA A 182 13.62 -0.83 -5.38
CA ALA A 182 13.45 -1.99 -6.26
C ALA A 182 12.04 -2.60 -6.14
N LEU A 183 11.48 -2.61 -4.94
CA LEU A 183 10.12 -3.10 -4.70
C LEU A 183 9.03 -2.17 -5.27
N MET A 184 9.27 -0.86 -5.30
CA MET A 184 8.38 0.08 -6.00
C MET A 184 8.39 -0.15 -7.52
N ALA A 185 9.54 -0.47 -8.10
CA ALA A 185 9.61 -0.90 -9.49
C ALA A 185 8.82 -2.20 -9.71
N ARG A 186 8.95 -3.17 -8.81
CA ARG A 186 8.14 -4.41 -8.83
C ARG A 186 6.62 -4.12 -8.77
N VAL A 187 6.18 -3.18 -7.93
CA VAL A 187 4.76 -2.74 -7.91
C VAL A 187 4.33 -2.21 -9.28
N ALA A 188 5.18 -1.40 -9.92
CA ALA A 188 4.89 -0.85 -11.24
C ALA A 188 4.81 -1.96 -12.31
N ASP A 189 5.68 -2.97 -12.26
CA ASP A 189 5.67 -4.11 -13.18
C ASP A 189 4.41 -4.97 -13.00
N VAL A 190 4.02 -5.28 -11.76
CA VAL A 190 2.79 -6.02 -11.46
C VAL A 190 1.55 -5.23 -11.92
N GLN A 191 1.54 -3.92 -11.67
CA GLN A 191 0.45 -3.04 -12.11
C GLN A 191 0.36 -2.97 -13.64
N ALA A 192 1.49 -2.90 -14.33
CA ALA A 192 1.52 -2.89 -15.81
C ALA A 192 1.00 -4.20 -16.39
N ALA A 193 1.28 -5.34 -15.74
CA ALA A 193 0.85 -6.66 -16.20
C ALA A 193 -0.64 -6.93 -15.99
N LEU A 194 -1.26 -6.38 -14.96
CA LEU A 194 -2.61 -6.74 -14.53
C LEU A 194 -3.60 -5.57 -14.48
N GLY A 195 -3.14 -4.35 -14.20
CA GLY A 195 -3.99 -3.16 -14.14
C GLY A 195 -5.02 -3.12 -13.01
N ASN A 196 -4.96 -4.07 -12.07
CA ASN A 196 -6.01 -4.27 -11.05
C ASN A 196 -5.81 -3.43 -9.78
N GLY A 197 -4.59 -2.93 -9.55
CA GLY A 197 -4.26 -2.11 -8.39
C GLY A 197 -4.91 -0.73 -8.47
N ARG A 198 -5.35 -0.23 -7.31
CA ARG A 198 -5.87 1.13 -7.13
C ARG A 198 -5.04 1.96 -6.17
N ALA A 199 -4.38 1.31 -5.23
CA ALA A 199 -3.56 1.96 -4.22
C ALA A 199 -2.24 1.22 -3.98
N PHE A 200 -1.23 1.99 -3.62
CA PHE A 200 0.01 1.47 -3.04
C PHE A 200 0.23 2.14 -1.67
N ALA A 201 0.34 1.31 -0.64
CA ALA A 201 0.65 1.73 0.73
C ALA A 201 2.05 1.24 1.11
N PRO A 202 3.08 2.10 1.00
CA PRO A 202 4.40 1.77 1.51
C PRO A 202 4.38 1.89 3.04
N LEU A 203 4.06 0.82 3.73
CA LEU A 203 3.88 0.83 5.18
C LEU A 203 5.20 1.08 5.93
N PRO A 204 5.17 1.67 7.13
CA PRO A 204 6.34 1.74 7.98
C PRO A 204 6.77 0.33 8.38
N ARG A 205 8.07 0.08 8.38
CA ARG A 205 8.59 -1.20 8.87
C ARG A 205 8.54 -1.19 10.39
N LEU A 206 7.74 -2.09 10.95
CA LEU A 206 7.58 -2.27 12.39
C LEU A 206 8.28 -3.53 12.89
N ASP A 207 8.57 -4.48 12.00
CA ASP A 207 9.26 -5.74 12.27
C ASP A 207 10.56 -5.81 11.43
N PRO A 208 11.71 -6.14 12.03
CA PRO A 208 11.90 -6.45 13.46
C PRO A 208 11.77 -5.21 14.35
N VAL A 209 11.29 -5.41 15.57
CA VAL A 209 11.01 -4.33 16.54
C VAL A 209 12.24 -3.51 16.93
N ASP A 210 13.42 -4.12 16.87
CA ASP A 210 14.73 -3.47 17.16
C ASP A 210 15.26 -2.63 15.98
N ALA A 211 14.64 -2.71 14.80
CA ALA A 211 15.04 -1.97 13.62
C ALA A 211 13.84 -1.38 12.84
N PRO A 212 12.92 -0.65 13.49
CA PRO A 212 11.79 -0.04 12.80
C PRO A 212 12.27 1.07 11.85
N SER A 213 11.43 1.40 10.86
CA SER A 213 11.69 2.58 10.02
C SER A 213 11.60 3.87 10.85
N THR A 214 12.44 4.83 10.49
CA THR A 214 12.38 6.17 11.09
C THR A 214 11.38 7.06 10.33
N GLY A 215 10.95 8.16 10.93
CA GLY A 215 10.13 9.15 10.21
C GLY A 215 10.84 9.72 8.98
N TYR A 216 12.19 9.76 9.00
CA TYR A 216 13.00 10.13 7.86
C TYR A 216 12.87 9.12 6.70
N ASP A 217 12.96 7.82 7.02
CA ASP A 217 12.80 6.74 6.04
C ASP A 217 11.38 6.73 5.46
N ASP A 218 10.38 6.97 6.30
CA ASP A 218 8.97 6.97 5.93
C ASP A 218 8.67 8.08 4.90
N VAL A 219 9.10 9.32 5.17
CA VAL A 219 8.91 10.45 4.24
C VAL A 219 9.61 10.20 2.91
N LYS A 220 10.86 9.70 2.94
CA LYS A 220 11.59 9.32 1.72
C LYS A 220 10.86 8.23 0.94
N THR A 221 10.38 7.21 1.63
CA THR A 221 9.66 6.10 1.00
C THR A 221 8.40 6.59 0.28
N ILE A 222 7.62 7.46 0.92
CA ILE A 222 6.41 8.02 0.32
C ILE A 222 6.74 8.92 -0.88
N ALA A 223 7.77 9.76 -0.77
CA ALA A 223 8.21 10.58 -1.89
C ALA A 223 8.68 9.74 -3.08
N LEU A 224 9.50 8.71 -2.84
CA LEU A 224 9.94 7.78 -3.88
C LEU A 224 8.78 7.01 -4.51
N ALA A 225 7.79 6.57 -3.71
CA ALA A 225 6.59 5.93 -4.23
C ALA A 225 5.83 6.82 -5.22
N ARG A 226 5.69 8.11 -4.91
CA ARG A 226 5.05 9.11 -5.79
C ARG A 226 5.83 9.36 -7.09
N LEU A 227 7.16 9.22 -7.04
CA LEU A 227 8.05 9.44 -8.19
C LEU A 227 8.20 8.19 -9.07
N THR A 228 7.94 7.00 -8.54
CA THR A 228 8.20 5.72 -9.21
C THR A 228 6.91 5.06 -9.71
N CYS A 229 5.85 5.07 -8.88
CA CYS A 229 4.63 4.36 -9.22
C CYS A 229 3.81 5.08 -10.28
N PRO A 230 3.12 4.32 -11.16
CA PRO A 230 2.25 4.91 -12.17
C PRO A 230 1.12 5.74 -11.53
N ALA A 231 0.70 6.81 -12.22
CA ALA A 231 -0.34 7.72 -11.74
C ALA A 231 -1.71 7.04 -11.53
N SER A 232 -1.90 5.83 -12.05
CA SER A 232 -3.10 5.01 -11.79
C SER A 232 -3.17 4.46 -10.36
N LEU A 233 -2.06 4.49 -9.62
CA LEU A 233 -1.99 4.06 -8.22
C LEU A 233 -2.01 5.26 -7.28
N VAL A 234 -2.99 5.32 -6.40
CA VAL A 234 -3.01 6.28 -5.29
C VAL A 234 -1.99 5.87 -4.23
N ILE A 235 -1.08 6.77 -3.85
CA ILE A 235 -0.15 6.49 -2.74
C ILE A 235 -0.89 6.73 -1.44
N GLN A 236 -1.15 5.64 -0.71
CA GLN A 236 -1.90 5.64 0.53
C GLN A 236 -0.96 5.75 1.74
N VAL A 237 -1.29 6.64 2.65
CA VAL A 237 -0.63 6.74 3.98
C VAL A 237 -1.57 6.17 5.03
N ASP A 238 -1.13 5.12 5.71
CA ASP A 238 -1.91 4.42 6.74
C ASP A 238 -1.72 5.13 8.09
N TRP A 239 -2.66 6.00 8.46
CA TRP A 239 -2.57 6.84 9.66
C TRP A 239 -2.34 6.10 10.96
N PRO A 240 -3.05 5.01 11.26
CA PRO A 240 -2.80 4.23 12.47
C PRO A 240 -1.35 3.75 12.59
N LEU A 241 -0.75 3.28 11.51
CA LEU A 241 0.61 2.75 11.51
C LEU A 241 1.69 3.84 11.55
N TYR A 242 1.50 4.93 10.83
CA TYR A 242 2.45 6.06 10.84
C TYR A 242 2.33 6.92 12.11
N GLY A 243 1.16 6.98 12.70
CA GLY A 243 0.81 7.96 13.73
C GLY A 243 0.58 9.37 13.15
N PRO A 244 -0.16 10.24 13.84
CA PRO A 244 -0.65 11.50 13.27
C PRO A 244 0.46 12.45 12.81
N LYS A 245 1.56 12.56 13.56
CA LYS A 245 2.67 13.47 13.22
C LYS A 245 3.39 13.05 11.94
N ARG A 246 3.73 11.78 11.79
CA ARG A 246 4.41 11.27 10.59
C ARG A 246 3.48 11.29 9.38
N ALA A 247 2.22 10.94 9.57
CA ALA A 247 1.22 10.98 8.51
C ALA A 247 1.02 12.41 7.98
N GLN A 248 1.00 13.43 8.84
CA GLN A 248 0.91 14.83 8.42
C GLN A 248 2.10 15.26 7.57
N VAL A 249 3.32 14.98 8.01
CA VAL A 249 4.54 15.30 7.27
C VAL A 249 4.58 14.58 5.92
N ALA A 250 4.17 13.32 5.90
CA ALA A 250 4.13 12.51 4.69
C ALA A 250 3.09 12.99 3.67
N GLN A 251 1.99 13.58 4.13
CA GLN A 251 0.94 14.14 3.28
C GLN A 251 1.17 15.58 2.88
N HIS A 252 2.12 16.26 3.50
CA HIS A 252 2.42 17.68 3.39
C HIS A 252 1.15 18.54 3.33
N ARG A 253 0.79 19.15 4.44
CA ARG A 253 -0.32 20.10 4.50
C ARG A 253 0.21 21.51 4.64
N ASP A 254 -0.22 22.38 3.76
CA ASP A 254 -0.31 23.81 4.07
C ASP A 254 -1.20 23.98 5.31
N GLU A 255 -0.68 24.72 6.30
CA GLU A 255 -1.34 24.98 7.58
C GLU A 255 -2.69 25.70 7.35
N GLY A 256 -3.77 25.02 7.36
CA GLY A 256 -5.08 25.66 7.19
C GLY A 256 -6.32 24.90 7.64
N LEU A 257 -6.26 23.61 7.92
CA LEU A 257 -7.49 22.80 8.11
C LEU A 257 -7.43 21.77 9.25
N LEU A 258 -6.95 22.17 10.43
CA LEU A 258 -7.09 21.38 11.67
C LEU A 258 -7.74 22.21 12.79
N HIS A 259 -8.83 22.89 12.48
CA HIS A 259 -9.78 23.38 13.48
C HIS A 259 -11.19 23.16 12.93
N ARG A 260 -11.74 21.97 13.15
CA ARG A 260 -13.14 21.70 13.48
C ARG A 260 -13.32 20.24 13.85
#